data_7661cb67954adce565ff036ed82685b8
#
_entry.id   7661cb67954adce565ff036ed82685b8
#
_cell.length_a   1.000
_cell.length_b   1.000
_cell.length_c   1.000
_cell.angle_alpha   90.00
_cell.angle_beta   90.00
_cell.angle_gamma   90.00
#
_symmetry.space_group_name_H-M   'P 1'
#
loop_
_entity.id
_entity.type
_entity.pdbx_description
1 polymer ?
#
loop_
_entity_poly.entity_id
_entity_poly.type
_entity_poly.pdbx_seq_one_letter_code
_entity_poly.pdbx_strand_id
1 'polypeptide(L)'
;MDDSSTKQASDNISQTNTDQISQSTETKRTPLNETIQIFLRLRPCRNGSYKHDHIEINSSLTSVEVKVPIKEEGYINNTIRKHTFKFDKIFDCATTQDQIFDEVAKDVIDSAIDGYNGTIFAYGQTGSGKTYTITGGVESISMRGIIPRALSYIFEETKKRTLFTWKVYISYLEIYNNDGYDLLSDTGATGTQRRFDLESLPRVRIRENQSRQLILTNLSIHEIDNFQEGMTLLMLGDDNRVVAETPKNDASTRSHCLFMIQIESQKIGEDSKTLSKLHIVDLSGSEKPSKTNLSGIRMTEALNINVSLFYLEQVIIEINNKSSYIPYRNSMMTMCLRDSLGGNCKTRMIANLSADFDDVLESLSTCRFAQRVALVKNTAVVNEIVDPAILVQKQKNEIEELKAELAMLKGKNQKSFLEQSDLDECEKIVNDFLADDTFTKKIELNDKLMIQ
;
A
#
# COMPACT_ATOMS: atom_id res chain seq x y z
N MET A 1 2.17 74.46 -9.61
CA MET A 1 0.86 73.77 -9.69
C MET A 1 1.11 72.32 -10.01
N ASP A 2 1.06 71.31 -9.17
CA ASP A 2 0.92 71.21 -7.71
C ASP A 2 1.57 69.91 -7.29
N ASP A 3 2.31 70.02 -6.24
CA ASP A 3 3.05 68.97 -5.56
C ASP A 3 2.09 68.31 -4.56
N SER A 4 1.52 67.15 -4.85
CA SER A 4 0.71 66.37 -3.90
C SER A 4 0.43 64.91 -4.33
N SER A 5 1.47 64.14 -4.61
CA SER A 5 1.30 62.68 -4.81
C SER A 5 2.48 61.80 -4.36
N THR A 6 3.21 62.21 -3.35
CA THR A 6 4.37 61.48 -2.81
C THR A 6 4.34 61.33 -1.29
N LYS A 7 3.16 60.98 -0.69
CA LYS A 7 3.10 60.75 0.77
C LYS A 7 2.12 59.66 1.21
N GLN A 8 1.74 58.74 0.31
CA GLN A 8 0.86 57.60 0.67
C GLN A 8 1.42 56.21 0.33
N ALA A 9 2.72 56.12 0.01
CA ALA A 9 3.34 54.84 -0.36
C ALA A 9 4.34 54.28 0.66
N SER A 10 4.48 54.86 1.85
CA SER A 10 5.46 54.38 2.86
C SER A 10 4.85 53.74 4.10
N ASP A 11 3.53 53.75 4.30
CA ASP A 11 2.91 53.16 5.49
C ASP A 11 2.21 51.81 5.29
N ASN A 12 2.25 51.23 4.05
CA ASN A 12 1.65 49.94 3.74
C ASN A 12 2.64 48.75 3.58
N ILE A 13 3.93 48.97 3.92
CA ILE A 13 4.97 47.90 3.78
C ILE A 13 5.37 47.28 5.14
N SER A 14 4.92 47.82 6.27
CA SER A 14 5.32 47.32 7.60
C SER A 14 4.25 46.51 8.34
N GLN A 15 3.07 46.29 7.77
CA GLN A 15 2.01 45.45 8.40
C GLN A 15 1.69 44.13 7.71
N THR A 16 2.34 43.78 6.57
CA THR A 16 2.08 42.54 5.84
C THR A 16 3.12 41.47 6.06
N ASN A 17 4.13 41.66 6.89
CA ASN A 17 5.20 40.65 7.11
C ASN A 17 5.20 40.01 8.50
N THR A 18 4.21 40.26 9.37
CA THR A 18 4.15 39.65 10.71
C THR A 18 3.06 38.58 10.85
N ASP A 19 2.14 38.46 9.89
CA ASP A 19 1.05 37.47 9.93
C ASP A 19 1.27 36.19 9.06
N GLN A 20 2.46 36.04 8.49
CA GLN A 20 2.78 34.83 7.67
C GLN A 20 3.72 33.84 8.37
N ILE A 21 4.05 33.96 9.64
CA ILE A 21 4.96 33.03 10.35
C ILE A 21 4.26 32.22 11.45
N SER A 22 2.95 32.08 11.43
CA SER A 22 2.26 31.19 12.39
C SER A 22 1.03 30.47 11.80
N GLN A 23 1.22 29.85 10.64
CA GLN A 23 0.35 28.75 10.19
C GLN A 23 1.25 27.65 9.62
N SER A 24 1.96 26.92 10.50
CA SER A 24 2.30 25.54 10.21
C SER A 24 1.00 24.75 10.22
N THR A 25 0.26 24.85 9.12
CA THR A 25 -0.84 23.94 8.83
C THR A 25 -0.25 22.54 8.82
N GLU A 26 -0.51 21.75 9.89
CA GLU A 26 -0.59 20.30 9.80
C GLU A 26 -1.52 20.00 8.63
N THR A 27 -0.96 19.78 7.47
CA THR A 27 -1.68 19.22 6.33
C THR A 27 -2.02 17.79 6.74
N LYS A 28 -3.15 17.58 7.43
CA LYS A 28 -3.76 16.26 7.56
C LYS A 28 -3.94 15.74 6.14
N ARG A 29 -3.04 14.83 5.73
CA ARG A 29 -3.09 14.21 4.41
C ARG A 29 -4.43 13.50 4.31
N THR A 30 -5.26 13.91 3.34
CA THR A 30 -6.62 13.41 3.17
C THR A 30 -6.58 11.93 2.76
N PRO A 31 -7.48 11.09 3.33
CA PRO A 31 -7.62 9.71 2.90
C PRO A 31 -7.90 9.61 1.39
N LEU A 32 -7.19 8.72 0.71
CA LEU A 32 -7.44 8.40 -0.70
C LEU A 32 -8.52 7.32 -0.77
N ASN A 33 -9.73 7.71 -1.19
CA ASN A 33 -10.83 6.78 -1.43
C ASN A 33 -10.86 6.46 -2.92
N GLU A 34 -10.46 5.27 -3.31
CA GLU A 34 -10.47 4.84 -4.72
C GLU A 34 -10.95 3.39 -4.87
N THR A 35 -11.52 3.09 -6.03
CA THR A 35 -11.76 1.72 -6.43
C THR A 35 -10.46 1.10 -6.93
N ILE A 36 -10.35 -0.22 -6.81
CA ILE A 36 -9.21 -0.93 -7.37
C ILE A 36 -9.24 -0.76 -8.89
N GLN A 37 -8.18 -0.16 -9.44
CA GLN A 37 -8.02 -0.06 -10.89
C GLN A 37 -7.59 -1.40 -11.47
N ILE A 38 -8.20 -1.76 -12.57
CA ILE A 38 -7.97 -3.02 -13.25
C ILE A 38 -7.39 -2.79 -14.65
N PHE A 39 -6.27 -3.42 -14.90
CA PHE A 39 -5.56 -3.37 -16.17
C PHE A 39 -5.61 -4.74 -16.84
N LEU A 40 -5.62 -4.75 -18.16
CA LEU A 40 -5.52 -6.00 -18.92
C LEU A 40 -4.23 -6.01 -19.70
N ARG A 41 -3.47 -7.11 -19.61
CA ARG A 41 -2.31 -7.36 -20.45
C ARG A 41 -2.53 -8.62 -21.29
N LEU A 42 -2.42 -8.45 -22.60
CA LEU A 42 -2.54 -9.55 -23.55
C LEU A 42 -1.16 -10.06 -23.96
N ARG A 43 -0.90 -11.34 -23.73
CA ARG A 43 0.30 -12.03 -24.19
C ARG A 43 0.15 -12.43 -25.66
N PRO A 44 1.23 -12.34 -26.51
CA PRO A 44 1.23 -12.92 -27.85
C PRO A 44 0.84 -14.39 -27.85
N CYS A 45 0.25 -14.87 -28.94
CA CYS A 45 0.02 -16.31 -29.13
C CYS A 45 1.32 -17.10 -29.11
N ARG A 46 1.27 -18.37 -28.70
CA ARG A 46 2.45 -19.26 -28.64
C ARG A 46 3.17 -19.42 -29.98
N ASN A 47 2.44 -19.27 -31.08
CA ASN A 47 3.01 -19.26 -32.44
C ASN A 47 3.63 -17.93 -32.86
N GLY A 48 3.72 -16.95 -31.95
CA GLY A 48 4.22 -15.61 -32.21
C GLY A 48 3.28 -14.71 -33.00
N SER A 49 2.05 -15.15 -33.30
CA SER A 49 1.06 -14.32 -33.98
C SER A 49 0.50 -13.24 -33.06
N TYR A 50 0.28 -12.05 -33.63
CA TYR A 50 -0.44 -10.95 -32.97
C TYR A 50 -1.92 -10.87 -33.38
N LYS A 51 -2.39 -11.81 -34.22
CA LYS A 51 -3.80 -11.85 -34.65
C LYS A 51 -4.61 -12.71 -33.70
N HIS A 52 -5.71 -12.16 -33.19
CA HIS A 52 -6.62 -12.80 -32.25
C HIS A 52 -8.03 -12.69 -32.77
N ASP A 53 -8.50 -13.67 -33.52
CA ASP A 53 -9.87 -13.67 -34.13
C ASP A 53 -11.00 -13.70 -33.09
N HIS A 54 -10.67 -14.09 -31.85
CA HIS A 54 -11.64 -14.21 -30.75
C HIS A 54 -11.50 -13.17 -29.65
N ILE A 55 -10.48 -12.28 -29.72
CA ILE A 55 -10.28 -11.16 -28.80
C ILE A 55 -10.20 -9.89 -29.62
N GLU A 56 -11.15 -8.99 -29.46
CA GLU A 56 -11.17 -7.68 -30.09
C GLU A 56 -11.02 -6.58 -29.05
N ILE A 57 -9.98 -5.74 -29.22
CA ILE A 57 -9.72 -4.59 -28.36
C ILE A 57 -10.20 -3.34 -29.07
N ASN A 58 -10.92 -2.47 -28.38
CA ASN A 58 -11.37 -1.20 -28.94
C ASN A 58 -10.21 -0.23 -29.15
N SER A 59 -10.39 0.76 -30.04
CA SER A 59 -9.36 1.75 -30.37
C SER A 59 -8.91 2.63 -29.20
N SER A 60 -9.74 2.79 -28.17
CA SER A 60 -9.40 3.53 -26.95
C SER A 60 -8.65 2.69 -25.91
N LEU A 61 -8.40 1.41 -26.15
CA LEU A 61 -7.72 0.48 -25.24
C LEU A 61 -8.36 0.40 -23.84
N THR A 62 -9.69 0.50 -23.78
CA THR A 62 -10.46 0.47 -22.53
C THR A 62 -11.52 -0.63 -22.48
N SER A 63 -11.83 -1.27 -23.60
CA SER A 63 -12.75 -2.41 -23.63
C SER A 63 -12.25 -3.53 -24.53
N VAL A 64 -12.52 -4.76 -24.13
CA VAL A 64 -12.22 -5.97 -24.85
C VAL A 64 -13.51 -6.77 -25.08
N GLU A 65 -13.70 -7.26 -26.30
CA GLU A 65 -14.74 -8.22 -26.65
C GLU A 65 -14.09 -9.60 -26.79
N VAL A 66 -14.61 -10.57 -26.04
CA VAL A 66 -14.18 -11.98 -26.10
C VAL A 66 -15.28 -12.81 -26.75
N LYS A 67 -14.95 -13.47 -27.86
CA LYS A 67 -15.86 -14.34 -28.63
C LYS A 67 -15.63 -15.79 -28.24
N VAL A 68 -16.67 -16.47 -27.74
CA VAL A 68 -16.60 -17.87 -27.35
C VAL A 68 -16.81 -18.76 -28.57
N PRO A 69 -15.92 -19.74 -28.84
CA PRO A 69 -16.05 -20.67 -29.98
C PRO A 69 -17.29 -21.55 -29.84
N ILE A 70 -17.89 -21.89 -30.98
CA ILE A 70 -19.04 -22.80 -31.06
C ILE A 70 -18.51 -24.24 -31.02
N LYS A 71 -19.00 -25.04 -30.06
CA LYS A 71 -18.90 -26.49 -30.18
C LYS A 71 -20.01 -26.95 -31.11
N GLU A 72 -19.67 -27.55 -32.24
CA GLU A 72 -20.63 -27.96 -33.29
C GLU A 72 -21.53 -29.15 -32.91
N GLU A 73 -21.39 -29.74 -31.73
CA GLU A 73 -22.18 -30.88 -31.30
C GLU A 73 -23.24 -30.56 -30.27
N GLY A 74 -24.52 -30.66 -30.71
CA GLY A 74 -25.66 -31.00 -29.87
C GLY A 74 -26.36 -29.84 -29.12
N TYR A 75 -27.67 -29.64 -29.46
CA TYR A 75 -28.66 -28.83 -28.80
C TYR A 75 -28.56 -27.28 -28.97
N ILE A 76 -29.72 -26.63 -29.11
CA ILE A 76 -29.88 -25.17 -29.20
C ILE A 76 -29.14 -24.55 -28.01
N ASN A 77 -28.00 -23.93 -28.30
CA ASN A 77 -27.13 -23.37 -27.26
C ASN A 77 -27.46 -21.87 -27.15
N ASN A 78 -28.23 -21.49 -26.13
CA ASN A 78 -28.53 -20.10 -25.76
C ASN A 78 -27.32 -19.37 -25.14
N THR A 79 -26.10 -19.82 -25.36
CA THR A 79 -24.89 -19.22 -24.80
C THR A 79 -24.62 -17.89 -25.45
N ILE A 80 -24.43 -16.85 -24.63
CA ILE A 80 -23.96 -15.56 -25.10
C ILE A 80 -22.58 -15.76 -25.73
N ARG A 81 -22.47 -15.44 -27.02
CA ARG A 81 -21.26 -15.69 -27.83
C ARG A 81 -20.22 -14.59 -27.69
N LYS A 82 -20.64 -13.39 -27.30
CA LYS A 82 -19.81 -12.19 -27.21
C LYS A 82 -19.93 -11.62 -25.81
N HIS A 83 -18.78 -11.42 -25.17
CA HIS A 83 -18.69 -10.83 -23.85
C HIS A 83 -17.80 -9.61 -23.90
N THR A 84 -18.33 -8.46 -23.51
CA THR A 84 -17.58 -7.20 -23.47
C THR A 84 -17.21 -6.87 -22.02
N PHE A 85 -15.94 -6.53 -21.80
CA PHE A 85 -15.40 -6.14 -20.49
C PHE A 85 -14.72 -4.79 -20.59
N LYS A 86 -14.79 -4.02 -19.52
CA LYS A 86 -14.15 -2.70 -19.42
C LYS A 86 -12.97 -2.77 -18.47
N PHE A 87 -11.89 -2.07 -18.82
CA PHE A 87 -10.68 -1.94 -18.03
C PHE A 87 -10.27 -0.46 -18.00
N ASP A 88 -9.49 -0.06 -17.00
CA ASP A 88 -8.92 1.28 -16.96
C ASP A 88 -7.96 1.49 -18.13
N LYS A 89 -7.15 0.47 -18.45
CA LYS A 89 -6.33 0.41 -19.66
C LYS A 89 -6.07 -1.03 -20.10
N ILE A 90 -5.93 -1.23 -21.40
CA ILE A 90 -5.58 -2.51 -22.00
C ILE A 90 -4.22 -2.37 -22.69
N PHE A 91 -3.33 -3.27 -22.36
CA PHE A 91 -2.01 -3.43 -22.96
C PHE A 91 -2.05 -4.58 -23.94
N ASP A 92 -1.81 -4.27 -25.20
CA ASP A 92 -1.75 -5.25 -26.26
C ASP A 92 -0.43 -6.04 -26.25
N CYS A 93 -0.29 -6.95 -27.21
CA CYS A 93 0.89 -7.81 -27.33
C CYS A 93 2.20 -7.07 -27.63
N ALA A 94 2.13 -5.84 -28.14
CA ALA A 94 3.29 -5.02 -28.49
C ALA A 94 3.75 -4.11 -27.36
N THR A 95 2.95 -4.00 -26.28
CA THR A 95 3.23 -3.12 -25.16
C THR A 95 4.48 -3.56 -24.38
N THR A 96 5.41 -2.63 -24.18
CA THR A 96 6.68 -2.88 -23.49
C THR A 96 6.54 -2.92 -21.97
N GLN A 97 7.54 -3.45 -21.28
CA GLN A 97 7.59 -3.48 -19.81
C GLN A 97 7.66 -2.06 -19.22
N ASP A 98 8.36 -1.11 -19.89
CA ASP A 98 8.45 0.29 -19.46
C ASP A 98 7.07 0.94 -19.45
N GLN A 99 6.31 0.77 -20.52
CA GLN A 99 4.96 1.33 -20.63
C GLN A 99 4.01 0.80 -19.55
N ILE A 100 4.12 -0.50 -19.23
CA ILE A 100 3.32 -1.10 -18.15
C ILE A 100 3.73 -0.53 -16.81
N PHE A 101 5.03 -0.40 -16.56
CA PHE A 101 5.54 0.18 -15.33
C PHE A 101 5.05 1.61 -15.12
N ASP A 102 5.19 2.46 -16.12
CA ASP A 102 4.81 3.87 -16.06
C ASP A 102 3.30 4.05 -15.78
N GLU A 103 2.45 3.21 -16.39
CA GLU A 103 1.00 3.35 -16.31
C GLU A 103 0.37 2.66 -15.09
N VAL A 104 0.96 1.57 -14.61
CA VAL A 104 0.37 0.76 -13.55
C VAL A 104 1.08 0.95 -12.23
N ALA A 105 2.43 0.94 -12.24
CA ALA A 105 3.21 0.79 -11.01
C ALA A 105 3.65 2.13 -10.43
N LYS A 106 4.07 3.05 -11.26
CA LYS A 106 4.72 4.30 -10.84
C LYS A 106 3.90 5.08 -9.82
N ASP A 107 2.62 5.34 -10.10
CA ASP A 107 1.71 6.07 -9.22
C ASP A 107 1.47 5.37 -7.86
N VAL A 108 1.48 4.03 -7.84
CA VAL A 108 1.40 3.25 -6.59
C VAL A 108 2.69 3.38 -5.78
N ILE A 109 3.84 3.36 -6.46
CA ILE A 109 5.15 3.49 -5.81
C ILE A 109 5.35 4.91 -5.28
N ASP A 110 4.97 5.95 -6.03
CA ASP A 110 4.98 7.34 -5.56
C ASP A 110 4.15 7.49 -4.29
N SER A 111 2.96 6.90 -4.27
CA SER A 111 2.12 6.87 -3.06
C SER A 111 2.78 6.11 -1.91
N ALA A 112 3.52 5.02 -2.19
CA ALA A 112 4.25 4.30 -1.16
C ALA A 112 5.42 5.13 -0.60
N ILE A 113 6.15 5.86 -1.42
CA ILE A 113 7.18 6.81 -0.99
C ILE A 113 6.57 7.93 -0.13
N ASP A 114 5.33 8.34 -0.41
CA ASP A 114 4.59 9.34 0.37
C ASP A 114 3.97 8.79 1.67
N GLY A 115 4.16 7.49 1.97
CA GLY A 115 3.74 6.85 3.21
C GLY A 115 2.41 6.07 3.15
N TYR A 116 1.78 5.93 1.97
CA TYR A 116 0.60 5.07 1.78
C TYR A 116 1.01 3.62 1.50
N ASN A 117 0.17 2.65 1.88
CA ASN A 117 0.39 1.29 1.42
C ASN A 117 0.02 1.13 -0.05
N GLY A 118 0.79 0.33 -0.77
CA GLY A 118 0.59 0.01 -2.18
C GLY A 118 0.52 -1.50 -2.42
N THR A 119 -0.30 -1.94 -3.36
CA THR A 119 -0.33 -3.33 -3.82
C THR A 119 -0.54 -3.41 -5.33
N ILE A 120 0.28 -4.20 -5.98
CA ILE A 120 0.14 -4.55 -7.40
C ILE A 120 0.12 -6.06 -7.49
N PHE A 121 -0.93 -6.64 -8.07
CA PHE A 121 -1.00 -8.08 -8.23
C PHE A 121 -1.38 -8.50 -9.65
N ALA A 122 -0.75 -9.56 -10.13
CA ALA A 122 -1.03 -10.20 -11.41
C ALA A 122 -1.92 -11.43 -11.23
N TYR A 123 -2.96 -11.57 -12.05
CA TYR A 123 -3.92 -12.65 -12.03
C TYR A 123 -4.19 -13.18 -13.45
N GLY A 124 -4.36 -14.47 -13.58
CA GLY A 124 -4.68 -15.13 -14.85
C GLY A 124 -4.18 -16.58 -14.86
N GLN A 125 -4.44 -17.29 -15.95
CA GLN A 125 -4.04 -18.68 -16.09
C GLN A 125 -2.51 -18.86 -16.13
N THR A 126 -2.05 -20.09 -15.93
CA THR A 126 -0.67 -20.48 -16.16
C THR A 126 -0.24 -20.14 -17.59
N GLY A 127 0.96 -19.57 -17.73
CA GLY A 127 1.50 -19.16 -19.02
C GLY A 127 0.85 -17.91 -19.63
N SER A 128 -0.03 -17.17 -18.94
CA SER A 128 -0.59 -15.89 -19.41
C SER A 128 0.36 -14.70 -19.29
N GLY A 129 1.53 -14.87 -18.65
CA GLY A 129 2.56 -13.83 -18.52
C GLY A 129 2.53 -13.09 -17.20
N LYS A 130 1.96 -13.63 -16.10
CA LYS A 130 1.99 -13.04 -14.76
C LYS A 130 3.41 -12.78 -14.27
N THR A 131 4.22 -13.83 -14.16
CA THR A 131 5.62 -13.75 -13.72
C THR A 131 6.44 -12.85 -14.64
N TYR A 132 6.21 -12.90 -15.96
CA TYR A 132 6.85 -12.00 -16.91
C TYR A 132 6.50 -10.53 -16.63
N THR A 133 5.27 -10.24 -16.23
CA THR A 133 4.83 -8.88 -15.87
C THR A 133 5.44 -8.43 -14.55
N ILE A 134 5.49 -9.32 -13.54
CA ILE A 134 5.92 -9.01 -12.19
C ILE A 134 7.44 -8.96 -12.07
N THR A 135 8.13 -10.05 -12.38
CA THR A 135 9.60 -10.17 -12.29
C THR A 135 10.26 -9.89 -13.64
N GLY A 136 9.70 -10.47 -14.72
CA GLY A 136 10.26 -10.37 -16.07
C GLY A 136 11.52 -11.19 -16.25
N GLY A 137 12.29 -10.86 -17.28
CA GLY A 137 13.64 -11.40 -17.52
C GLY A 137 14.68 -10.51 -16.85
N VAL A 138 15.45 -11.07 -15.90
CA VAL A 138 16.48 -10.30 -15.18
C VAL A 138 17.71 -9.97 -16.03
N GLU A 139 17.98 -10.75 -17.08
CA GLU A 139 19.17 -10.64 -17.93
C GLU A 139 19.21 -9.34 -18.76
N SER A 140 18.05 -8.89 -19.23
CA SER A 140 17.93 -7.68 -20.08
C SER A 140 17.08 -6.61 -19.41
N ILE A 141 17.57 -5.36 -19.39
CA ILE A 141 16.86 -4.20 -18.83
C ILE A 141 15.48 -4.03 -19.49
N SER A 142 15.36 -4.25 -20.78
CA SER A 142 14.09 -4.12 -21.51
C SER A 142 13.06 -5.18 -21.10
N MET A 143 13.51 -6.34 -20.61
CA MET A 143 12.65 -7.44 -20.20
C MET A 143 12.33 -7.45 -18.71
N ARG A 144 12.94 -6.60 -17.91
CA ARG A 144 12.67 -6.48 -16.47
C ARG A 144 11.22 -6.12 -16.22
N GLY A 145 10.58 -6.83 -15.28
CA GLY A 145 9.21 -6.60 -14.86
C GLY A 145 9.06 -5.46 -13.85
N ILE A 146 7.93 -5.46 -13.15
CA ILE A 146 7.58 -4.41 -12.18
C ILE A 146 8.55 -4.37 -11.00
N ILE A 147 8.95 -5.52 -10.41
CA ILE A 147 9.82 -5.55 -9.21
C ILE A 147 11.17 -4.88 -9.47
N PRO A 148 11.97 -5.29 -10.48
CA PRO A 148 13.26 -4.65 -10.73
C PRO A 148 13.17 -3.15 -11.02
N ARG A 149 12.11 -2.73 -11.74
CA ARG A 149 11.88 -1.32 -12.06
C ARG A 149 11.45 -0.53 -10.84
N ALA A 150 10.62 -1.12 -9.95
CA ALA A 150 10.23 -0.52 -8.69
C ALA A 150 11.44 -0.26 -7.78
N LEU A 151 12.35 -1.23 -7.67
CA LEU A 151 13.58 -1.05 -6.90
C LEU A 151 14.44 0.09 -7.46
N SER A 152 14.65 0.16 -8.79
CA SER A 152 15.39 1.27 -9.41
C SER A 152 14.73 2.61 -9.13
N TYR A 153 13.42 2.69 -9.36
CA TYR A 153 12.65 3.92 -9.21
C TYR A 153 12.62 4.43 -7.77
N ILE A 154 12.45 3.54 -6.78
CA ILE A 154 12.47 3.91 -5.35
C ILE A 154 13.80 4.57 -5.00
N PHE A 155 14.94 3.96 -5.36
CA PHE A 155 16.24 4.55 -5.05
C PHE A 155 16.56 5.82 -5.84
N GLU A 156 16.01 6.00 -7.02
CA GLU A 156 16.12 7.25 -7.77
C GLU A 156 15.32 8.38 -7.13
N GLU A 157 14.07 8.10 -6.72
CA GLU A 157 13.18 9.10 -6.10
C GLU A 157 13.62 9.47 -4.67
N THR A 158 14.07 8.50 -3.87
CA THR A 158 14.55 8.78 -2.50
C THR A 158 15.80 9.67 -2.52
N LYS A 159 16.70 9.51 -3.51
CA LYS A 159 17.87 10.39 -3.69
C LYS A 159 17.51 11.83 -4.02
N LYS A 160 16.38 12.06 -4.71
CA LYS A 160 15.90 13.42 -5.05
C LYS A 160 15.30 14.13 -3.84
N ARG A 161 14.77 13.41 -2.87
CA ARG A 161 14.06 13.93 -1.69
C ARG A 161 15.02 14.11 -0.50
N THR A 162 15.95 15.04 -0.60
CA THR A 162 17.05 15.27 0.35
C THR A 162 16.64 15.73 1.75
N LEU A 163 15.39 16.16 1.95
CA LEU A 163 14.84 16.56 3.25
C LEU A 163 14.40 15.38 4.13
N PHE A 164 14.52 14.15 3.63
CA PHE A 164 14.11 12.94 4.33
C PHE A 164 15.28 11.98 4.49
N THR A 165 15.28 11.26 5.60
CA THR A 165 16.08 10.04 5.78
C THR A 165 15.22 8.85 5.39
N TRP A 166 15.82 7.88 4.70
CA TRP A 166 15.13 6.74 4.12
C TRP A 166 15.76 5.43 4.58
N LYS A 167 14.91 4.45 4.84
CA LYS A 167 15.29 3.05 4.99
C LYS A 167 14.36 2.19 4.17
N VAL A 168 14.93 1.28 3.40
CA VAL A 168 14.18 0.36 2.54
C VAL A 168 14.47 -1.06 2.96
N TYR A 169 13.41 -1.85 3.13
CA TYR A 169 13.51 -3.23 3.55
C TYR A 169 12.82 -4.14 2.56
N ILE A 170 13.35 -5.34 2.36
CA ILE A 170 12.79 -6.37 1.48
C ILE A 170 12.50 -7.62 2.30
N SER A 171 11.36 -8.25 1.96
CA SER A 171 11.00 -9.61 2.34
C SER A 171 10.38 -10.31 1.14
N TYR A 172 10.60 -11.61 0.99
CA TYR A 172 10.07 -12.37 -0.13
C TYR A 172 9.43 -13.66 0.38
N LEU A 173 8.10 -13.73 0.30
CA LEU A 173 7.25 -14.80 0.80
C LEU A 173 6.71 -15.63 -0.35
N GLU A 174 6.85 -16.94 -0.28
CA GLU A 174 6.12 -17.90 -1.11
C GLU A 174 5.01 -18.55 -0.31
N ILE A 175 3.81 -18.63 -0.88
CA ILE A 175 2.67 -19.33 -0.31
C ILE A 175 2.36 -20.53 -1.20
N TYR A 176 2.61 -21.71 -0.67
CA TYR A 176 2.37 -22.98 -1.32
C TYR A 176 1.53 -23.87 -0.42
N ASN A 177 0.48 -24.46 -0.97
CA ASN A 177 -0.43 -25.33 -0.21
C ASN A 177 -0.99 -24.71 1.08
N ASN A 178 -1.20 -23.39 1.07
CA ASN A 178 -1.64 -22.58 2.22
C ASN A 178 -0.62 -22.42 3.36
N ASP A 179 0.62 -22.88 3.18
CA ASP A 179 1.76 -22.63 4.06
C ASP A 179 2.65 -21.52 3.46
N GLY A 180 3.27 -20.70 4.30
CA GLY A 180 4.20 -19.67 3.87
C GLY A 180 5.66 -20.08 4.08
N TYR A 181 6.52 -19.71 3.14
CA TYR A 181 7.96 -20.00 3.16
C TYR A 181 8.76 -18.72 2.90
N ASP A 182 9.84 -18.55 3.64
CA ASP A 182 10.74 -17.42 3.49
C ASP A 182 11.79 -17.72 2.40
N LEU A 183 11.66 -17.04 1.26
CA LEU A 183 12.58 -17.22 0.12
C LEU A 183 13.94 -16.55 0.32
N LEU A 184 14.10 -15.66 1.32
CA LEU A 184 15.34 -14.93 1.57
C LEU A 184 16.10 -15.46 2.80
N SER A 185 15.61 -16.51 3.44
CA SER A 185 16.29 -17.09 4.60
C SER A 185 17.65 -17.63 4.21
N ASP A 186 18.66 -17.29 5.01
CA ASP A 186 20.00 -17.88 4.89
C ASP A 186 19.95 -19.33 5.39
N THR A 187 19.89 -20.28 4.48
CA THR A 187 19.87 -21.71 4.80
C THR A 187 21.26 -22.26 5.11
N GLY A 188 22.31 -21.41 5.13
CA GLY A 188 23.69 -21.80 5.42
C GLY A 188 24.32 -22.77 4.41
N ALA A 189 23.65 -23.04 3.31
CA ALA A 189 24.15 -23.97 2.30
C ALA A 189 25.06 -23.27 1.31
N THR A 190 26.32 -23.25 1.60
CA THR A 190 27.39 -22.86 0.68
C THR A 190 27.81 -24.08 -0.12
N GLY A 191 27.60 -24.08 -1.45
CA GLY A 191 28.18 -25.07 -2.35
C GLY A 191 27.20 -25.76 -3.29
N THR A 192 27.76 -26.55 -4.19
CA THR A 192 27.15 -27.26 -5.34
C THR A 192 26.08 -28.33 -5.03
N GLN A 193 25.60 -28.43 -3.78
CA GLN A 193 24.56 -29.39 -3.34
C GLN A 193 23.24 -28.72 -2.94
N ARG A 194 22.83 -27.64 -3.60
CA ARG A 194 21.51 -27.02 -3.39
C ARG A 194 20.42 -27.89 -4.03
N ARG A 195 20.02 -28.95 -3.36
CA ARG A 195 18.70 -29.59 -3.57
C ARG A 195 17.88 -29.29 -2.31
N PHE A 196 17.14 -28.21 -2.34
CA PHE A 196 16.19 -27.89 -1.27
C PHE A 196 14.80 -28.23 -1.74
N ASP A 197 14.09 -29.02 -0.95
CA ASP A 197 12.65 -29.02 -1.01
C ASP A 197 12.16 -27.71 -0.38
N LEU A 198 11.13 -27.08 -0.93
CA LEU A 198 10.51 -25.88 -0.39
C LEU A 198 10.20 -26.03 1.11
N GLU A 199 9.84 -27.25 1.53
CA GLU A 199 9.57 -27.60 2.92
C GLU A 199 10.78 -27.49 3.85
N SER A 200 12.01 -27.36 3.33
CA SER A 200 13.23 -27.12 4.11
C SER A 200 13.42 -25.65 4.50
N LEU A 201 12.71 -24.74 3.83
CA LEU A 201 12.75 -23.32 4.17
C LEU A 201 11.96 -23.03 5.46
N PRO A 202 12.29 -21.95 6.20
CA PRO A 202 11.55 -21.57 7.38
C PRO A 202 10.09 -21.31 7.07
N ARG A 203 9.20 -21.96 7.82
CA ARG A 203 7.77 -21.72 7.69
C ARG A 203 7.37 -20.40 8.32
N VAL A 204 6.76 -19.56 7.52
CA VAL A 204 6.20 -18.28 7.94
C VAL A 204 4.80 -18.49 8.52
N ARG A 205 4.52 -17.85 9.65
CA ARG A 205 3.20 -17.89 10.30
C ARG A 205 2.62 -16.49 10.38
N ILE A 206 1.30 -16.39 10.22
CA ILE A 206 0.57 -15.15 10.40
C ILE A 206 -0.02 -15.11 11.80
N ARG A 207 0.20 -14.01 12.50
CA ARG A 207 -0.45 -13.69 13.78
C ARG A 207 -1.13 -12.33 13.67
N GLU A 208 -2.17 -12.13 14.44
CA GLU A 208 -2.86 -10.85 14.55
C GLU A 208 -2.57 -10.30 15.97
N ASN A 209 -2.09 -9.04 16.03
CA ASN A 209 -1.85 -8.37 17.30
C ASN A 209 -3.17 -7.84 17.90
N GLN A 210 -3.10 -7.27 19.11
CA GLN A 210 -4.27 -6.68 19.80
C GLN A 210 -4.90 -5.53 18.99
N SER A 211 -4.11 -4.83 18.17
CA SER A 211 -4.57 -3.76 17.29
C SER A 211 -5.08 -4.27 15.93
N ARG A 212 -5.32 -5.59 15.80
CA ARG A 212 -5.74 -6.25 14.55
C ARG A 212 -4.78 -6.10 13.37
N GLN A 213 -3.52 -5.75 13.63
CA GLN A 213 -2.50 -5.70 12.58
C GLN A 213 -1.92 -7.10 12.37
N LEU A 214 -1.64 -7.44 11.11
CA LEU A 214 -1.03 -8.71 10.74
C LEU A 214 0.49 -8.65 10.94
N ILE A 215 1.00 -9.66 11.63
CA ILE A 215 2.43 -9.86 11.84
C ILE A 215 2.80 -11.20 11.21
N LEU A 216 3.77 -11.16 10.29
CA LEU A 216 4.40 -12.33 9.70
C LEU A 216 5.58 -12.72 10.59
N THR A 217 5.49 -13.87 11.26
CA THR A 217 6.59 -14.39 12.08
C THR A 217 7.42 -15.39 11.30
N ASN A 218 8.72 -15.40 11.53
CA ASN A 218 9.73 -16.20 10.79
C ASN A 218 9.88 -15.80 9.31
N LEU A 219 9.54 -14.57 8.96
CA LEU A 219 9.87 -13.98 7.67
C LEU A 219 11.05 -13.04 7.86
N SER A 220 12.12 -13.23 7.12
CA SER A 220 13.29 -12.36 7.15
C SER A 220 12.98 -10.98 6.56
N ILE A 221 13.61 -9.97 7.13
CA ILE A 221 13.49 -8.57 6.70
C ILE A 221 14.92 -8.08 6.47
N HIS A 222 15.25 -7.74 5.24
CA HIS A 222 16.57 -7.30 4.84
C HIS A 222 16.57 -5.81 4.53
N GLU A 223 17.35 -5.02 5.28
CA GLU A 223 17.62 -3.61 4.96
C GLU A 223 18.52 -3.56 3.73
N ILE A 224 18.23 -2.67 2.79
CA ILE A 224 18.98 -2.49 1.55
C ILE A 224 19.31 -1.01 1.34
N ASP A 225 20.53 -0.72 0.93
CA ASP A 225 21.01 0.65 0.74
C ASP A 225 21.01 1.08 -0.74
N ASN A 226 20.91 0.13 -1.65
CA ASN A 226 20.98 0.39 -3.09
C ASN A 226 20.22 -0.64 -3.93
N PHE A 227 20.04 -0.29 -5.21
CA PHE A 227 19.38 -1.12 -6.21
C PHE A 227 20.04 -2.51 -6.37
N GLN A 228 21.39 -2.60 -6.35
CA GLN A 228 22.13 -3.85 -6.56
C GLN A 228 21.85 -4.87 -5.47
N GLU A 229 21.81 -4.44 -4.21
CA GLU A 229 21.45 -5.30 -3.08
C GLU A 229 20.02 -5.84 -3.23
N GLY A 230 19.06 -4.97 -3.59
CA GLY A 230 17.69 -5.38 -3.87
C GLY A 230 17.58 -6.41 -4.99
N MET A 231 18.36 -6.22 -6.07
CA MET A 231 18.42 -7.19 -7.18
C MET A 231 19.06 -8.51 -6.76
N THR A 232 20.09 -8.47 -5.91
CA THR A 232 20.73 -9.69 -5.39
C THR A 232 19.74 -10.52 -4.56
N LEU A 233 18.94 -9.86 -3.70
CA LEU A 233 17.89 -10.53 -2.92
C LEU A 233 16.78 -11.08 -3.82
N LEU A 234 16.34 -10.33 -4.83
CA LEU A 234 15.37 -10.82 -5.81
C LEU A 234 15.86 -12.10 -6.50
N MET A 235 17.09 -12.08 -7.01
CA MET A 235 17.70 -13.24 -7.68
C MET A 235 17.85 -14.44 -6.73
N LEU A 236 18.27 -14.20 -5.47
CA LEU A 236 18.34 -15.25 -4.46
C LEU A 236 16.97 -15.89 -4.21
N GLY A 237 15.93 -15.09 -4.07
CA GLY A 237 14.59 -15.60 -3.85
C GLY A 237 14.04 -16.36 -5.06
N ASP A 238 14.29 -15.88 -6.28
CA ASP A 238 13.90 -16.56 -7.51
C ASP A 238 14.68 -17.88 -7.68
N ASP A 239 15.98 -17.92 -7.35
CA ASP A 239 16.78 -19.15 -7.33
C ASP A 239 16.22 -20.16 -6.31
N ASN A 240 15.87 -19.73 -5.11
CA ASN A 240 15.29 -20.61 -4.09
C ASN A 240 13.91 -21.14 -4.54
N ARG A 241 13.10 -20.32 -5.24
CA ARG A 241 11.84 -20.73 -5.86
C ARG A 241 12.05 -21.81 -6.92
N VAL A 242 12.99 -21.61 -7.85
CA VAL A 242 13.28 -22.56 -8.96
C VAL A 242 13.85 -23.87 -8.44
N VAL A 243 14.71 -23.83 -7.42
CA VAL A 243 15.29 -25.05 -6.84
C VAL A 243 14.24 -25.91 -6.11
N ALA A 244 13.22 -25.26 -5.53
CA ALA A 244 12.06 -25.94 -4.94
C ALA A 244 11.15 -26.60 -5.99
N GLU A 245 11.25 -26.20 -7.26
CA GLU A 245 10.58 -26.83 -8.39
C GLU A 245 11.25 -28.16 -8.71
N THR A 246 10.66 -29.27 -8.27
CA THR A 246 11.14 -30.59 -8.72
C THR A 246 10.83 -30.81 -10.19
N PRO A 247 11.63 -31.59 -10.96
CA PRO A 247 11.37 -31.88 -12.38
C PRO A 247 10.01 -32.54 -12.69
N LYS A 248 9.27 -32.92 -11.64
CA LYS A 248 7.94 -33.50 -11.71
C LYS A 248 6.80 -32.54 -11.41
N ASN A 249 7.09 -31.32 -10.88
CA ASN A 249 6.09 -30.35 -10.48
C ASN A 249 6.53 -28.96 -10.92
N ASP A 250 5.79 -28.34 -11.86
CA ASP A 250 5.90 -26.91 -12.14
C ASP A 250 5.34 -26.11 -10.93
N ALA A 251 6.14 -25.97 -9.88
CA ALA A 251 5.71 -25.31 -8.64
C ALA A 251 5.44 -23.82 -8.87
N SER A 252 6.14 -23.19 -9.83
CA SER A 252 5.91 -21.78 -10.21
C SER A 252 4.48 -21.48 -10.65
N THR A 253 3.77 -22.48 -11.14
CA THR A 253 2.36 -22.34 -11.54
C THR A 253 1.40 -22.53 -10.38
N ARG A 254 1.88 -23.00 -9.22
CA ARG A 254 1.08 -23.50 -8.10
C ARG A 254 1.29 -22.77 -6.79
N SER A 255 2.22 -21.85 -6.73
CA SER A 255 2.48 -21.00 -5.56
C SER A 255 2.15 -19.55 -5.83
N HIS A 256 1.86 -18.80 -4.77
CA HIS A 256 1.74 -17.36 -4.83
C HIS A 256 3.01 -16.75 -4.26
N CYS A 257 3.58 -15.78 -4.95
CA CYS A 257 4.77 -15.07 -4.49
C CYS A 257 4.44 -13.62 -4.15
N LEU A 258 4.83 -13.20 -2.95
CA LEU A 258 4.66 -11.84 -2.46
C LEU A 258 6.04 -11.22 -2.22
N PHE A 259 6.46 -10.34 -3.11
CA PHE A 259 7.63 -9.50 -2.91
C PHE A 259 7.19 -8.24 -2.18
N MET A 260 7.72 -8.03 -0.98
CA MET A 260 7.31 -6.96 -0.09
C MET A 260 8.46 -5.97 0.07
N ILE A 261 8.20 -4.70 -0.22
CA ILE A 261 9.11 -3.60 0.03
C ILE A 261 8.50 -2.76 1.13
N GLN A 262 9.24 -2.51 2.22
CA GLN A 262 8.84 -1.57 3.24
C GLN A 262 9.71 -0.32 3.12
N ILE A 263 9.09 0.84 3.14
CA ILE A 263 9.76 2.13 3.02
C ILE A 263 9.50 2.91 4.30
N GLU A 264 10.54 3.12 5.09
CA GLU A 264 10.53 4.01 6.24
C GLU A 264 11.07 5.37 5.81
N SER A 265 10.35 6.44 6.08
CA SER A 265 10.84 7.79 5.86
C SER A 265 10.64 8.66 7.09
N GLN A 266 11.62 9.52 7.35
CA GLN A 266 11.56 10.52 8.41
C GLN A 266 12.04 11.85 7.87
N LYS A 267 11.23 12.88 7.99
CA LYS A 267 11.64 14.22 7.61
C LYS A 267 12.63 14.77 8.62
N ILE A 268 13.72 15.36 8.16
CA ILE A 268 14.78 15.89 9.01
C ILE A 268 14.20 16.98 9.92
N GLY A 269 14.35 16.79 11.24
CA GLY A 269 13.80 17.70 12.25
C GLY A 269 12.38 17.39 12.71
N GLU A 270 11.72 16.37 12.17
CA GLU A 270 10.43 15.88 12.66
C GLU A 270 10.60 14.57 13.44
N ASP A 271 9.79 14.40 14.50
CA ASP A 271 9.81 13.19 15.34
C ASP A 271 8.94 12.07 14.79
N SER A 272 8.08 12.35 13.83
CA SER A 272 7.21 11.38 13.19
C SER A 272 7.93 10.70 12.04
N LYS A 273 7.72 9.37 11.92
CA LYS A 273 8.17 8.56 10.80
C LYS A 273 6.97 8.03 10.05
N THR A 274 7.10 7.82 8.75
CA THR A 274 6.12 7.04 7.99
C THR A 274 6.68 5.67 7.68
N LEU A 275 5.82 4.65 7.71
CA LEU A 275 6.16 3.28 7.32
C LEU A 275 5.12 2.77 6.35
N SER A 276 5.44 2.73 5.08
CA SER A 276 4.59 2.17 4.04
C SER A 276 5.03 0.77 3.64
N LYS A 277 4.08 0.00 3.12
CA LYS A 277 4.29 -1.35 2.58
C LYS A 277 3.86 -1.38 1.13
N LEU A 278 4.74 -1.80 0.26
CA LEU A 278 4.47 -2.05 -1.15
C LEU A 278 4.53 -3.55 -1.39
N HIS A 279 3.40 -4.16 -1.72
CA HIS A 279 3.30 -5.57 -2.07
C HIS A 279 3.20 -5.73 -3.59
N ILE A 280 4.12 -6.49 -4.16
CA ILE A 280 4.09 -6.86 -5.59
C ILE A 280 3.90 -8.37 -5.65
N VAL A 281 2.77 -8.81 -6.21
CA VAL A 281 2.26 -10.16 -6.03
C VAL A 281 2.12 -10.88 -7.36
N ASP A 282 2.78 -12.01 -7.48
CA ASP A 282 2.60 -12.99 -8.56
C ASP A 282 1.71 -14.14 -8.07
N LEU A 283 0.46 -14.16 -8.51
CA LEU A 283 -0.49 -15.20 -8.10
C LEU A 283 -0.31 -16.48 -8.92
N SER A 284 -0.66 -17.62 -8.34
CA SER A 284 -0.70 -18.91 -9.05
C SER A 284 -1.66 -18.90 -10.24
N GLY A 285 -1.65 -19.93 -11.04
CA GLY A 285 -2.57 -20.09 -12.18
C GLY A 285 -4.03 -20.20 -11.77
N SER A 286 -4.91 -19.48 -12.48
CA SER A 286 -6.36 -19.43 -12.20
C SER A 286 -7.18 -20.49 -12.93
N GLU A 287 -6.53 -21.35 -13.71
CA GLU A 287 -7.19 -22.42 -14.46
C GLU A 287 -7.77 -23.52 -13.57
N LYS A 288 -8.87 -24.13 -14.03
CA LYS A 288 -9.54 -25.21 -13.29
C LYS A 288 -8.79 -26.54 -13.39
N PRO A 289 -8.70 -27.34 -12.29
CA PRO A 289 -7.97 -28.62 -12.28
C PRO A 289 -8.52 -29.69 -13.25
N SER A 290 -9.76 -29.54 -13.71
CA SER A 290 -10.43 -30.50 -14.56
C SER A 290 -9.80 -30.72 -15.95
N LYS A 291 -8.88 -29.83 -16.35
CA LYS A 291 -8.13 -29.94 -17.61
C LYS A 291 -6.86 -30.79 -17.49
N THR A 292 -6.48 -31.18 -16.27
CA THR A 292 -5.27 -31.95 -16.01
C THR A 292 -5.66 -33.37 -15.61
N ASN A 293 -5.16 -34.39 -16.35
CA ASN A 293 -5.32 -35.81 -16.01
C ASN A 293 -4.51 -36.18 -14.75
N LEU A 294 -4.81 -35.51 -13.63
CA LEU A 294 -4.12 -35.64 -12.34
C LEU A 294 -4.84 -36.70 -11.48
N SER A 295 -4.09 -37.58 -10.84
CA SER A 295 -4.58 -38.56 -9.87
C SER A 295 -3.75 -38.54 -8.58
N GLY A 296 -4.36 -38.90 -7.45
CA GLY A 296 -3.68 -39.03 -6.16
C GLY A 296 -3.24 -37.69 -5.56
N ILE A 297 -2.01 -37.62 -5.02
CA ILE A 297 -1.45 -36.46 -4.31
C ILE A 297 -1.49 -35.19 -5.18
N ARG A 298 -1.27 -35.30 -6.49
CA ARG A 298 -1.34 -34.17 -7.43
C ARG A 298 -2.74 -33.58 -7.56
N MET A 299 -3.78 -34.38 -7.42
CA MET A 299 -5.17 -33.92 -7.42
C MET A 299 -5.45 -33.09 -6.18
N THR A 300 -4.99 -33.53 -4.99
CA THR A 300 -5.14 -32.81 -3.73
C THR A 300 -4.37 -31.48 -3.77
N GLU A 301 -3.17 -31.46 -4.31
CA GLU A 301 -2.34 -30.28 -4.50
C GLU A 301 -3.02 -29.27 -5.43
N ALA A 302 -3.48 -29.70 -6.61
CA ALA A 302 -4.21 -28.85 -7.56
C ALA A 302 -5.53 -28.30 -6.97
N LEU A 303 -6.19 -29.07 -6.10
CA LEU A 303 -7.37 -28.61 -5.38
C LEU A 303 -6.99 -27.49 -4.38
N ASN A 304 -5.92 -27.66 -3.60
CA ASN A 304 -5.49 -26.67 -2.61
C ASN A 304 -5.07 -25.32 -3.22
N ILE A 305 -4.44 -25.34 -4.39
CA ILE A 305 -4.07 -24.13 -5.14
C ILE A 305 -5.31 -23.34 -5.55
N ASN A 306 -6.27 -24.04 -6.16
CA ASN A 306 -7.54 -23.42 -6.57
C ASN A 306 -8.37 -22.96 -5.37
N VAL A 307 -8.24 -23.62 -4.21
CA VAL A 307 -8.92 -23.23 -2.97
C VAL A 307 -8.46 -21.84 -2.51
N SER A 308 -7.17 -21.48 -2.60
CA SER A 308 -6.70 -20.15 -2.22
C SER A 308 -7.29 -19.05 -3.12
N LEU A 309 -7.33 -19.28 -4.44
CA LEU A 309 -7.96 -18.35 -5.38
C LEU A 309 -9.49 -18.32 -5.25
N PHE A 310 -10.11 -19.45 -4.91
CA PHE A 310 -11.54 -19.49 -4.57
C PHE A 310 -11.84 -18.65 -3.33
N TYR A 311 -11.03 -18.73 -2.27
CA TYR A 311 -11.20 -17.87 -1.10
C TYR A 311 -10.97 -16.40 -1.42
N LEU A 312 -10.03 -16.08 -2.34
CA LEU A 312 -9.86 -14.71 -2.85
C LEU A 312 -11.13 -14.21 -3.52
N GLU A 313 -11.75 -15.04 -4.38
CA GLU A 313 -13.02 -14.70 -5.03
C GLU A 313 -14.15 -14.50 -4.01
N GLN A 314 -14.25 -15.35 -2.99
CA GLN A 314 -15.22 -15.22 -1.91
C GLN A 314 -15.04 -13.92 -1.14
N VAL A 315 -13.80 -13.55 -0.78
CA VAL A 315 -13.49 -12.27 -0.12
C VAL A 315 -14.00 -11.10 -0.94
N ILE A 316 -13.74 -11.09 -2.26
CA ILE A 316 -14.19 -10.02 -3.16
C ILE A 316 -15.71 -9.96 -3.26
N ILE A 317 -16.40 -11.11 -3.33
CA ILE A 317 -17.86 -11.19 -3.35
C ILE A 317 -18.43 -10.61 -2.06
N GLU A 318 -17.91 -11.02 -0.89
CA GLU A 318 -18.43 -10.58 0.40
C GLU A 318 -18.18 -9.07 0.64
N ILE A 319 -17.03 -8.54 0.16
CA ILE A 319 -16.78 -7.08 0.19
C ILE A 319 -17.82 -6.35 -0.66
N ASN A 320 -18.07 -6.81 -1.89
CA ASN A 320 -19.02 -6.18 -2.81
C ASN A 320 -20.46 -6.25 -2.29
N ASN A 321 -20.81 -7.32 -1.60
CA ASN A 321 -22.10 -7.50 -0.93
C ASN A 321 -22.22 -6.68 0.37
N LYS A 322 -21.13 -6.03 0.83
CA LYS A 322 -21.05 -5.31 2.11
C LYS A 322 -21.41 -6.18 3.29
N SER A 323 -21.00 -7.44 3.27
CA SER A 323 -21.27 -8.41 4.31
C SER A 323 -20.63 -8.00 5.64
N SER A 324 -21.27 -8.31 6.75
CA SER A 324 -20.75 -8.01 8.10
C SER A 324 -19.49 -8.80 8.45
N TYR A 325 -19.27 -9.92 7.77
CA TYR A 325 -18.10 -10.77 7.95
C TYR A 325 -17.43 -11.04 6.60
N ILE A 326 -16.15 -10.68 6.47
CA ILE A 326 -15.32 -10.95 5.29
C ILE A 326 -14.33 -12.08 5.64
N PRO A 327 -14.32 -13.19 4.89
CA PRO A 327 -13.60 -14.42 5.27
C PRO A 327 -12.10 -14.37 4.91
N TYR A 328 -11.37 -13.32 5.31
CA TYR A 328 -9.92 -13.20 5.04
C TYR A 328 -9.09 -14.34 5.65
N ARG A 329 -9.57 -14.95 6.76
CA ARG A 329 -8.83 -15.99 7.49
C ARG A 329 -8.88 -17.37 6.84
N ASN A 330 -9.61 -17.54 5.74
CA ASN A 330 -9.78 -18.84 5.08
C ASN A 330 -8.52 -19.30 4.34
N SER A 331 -7.63 -18.36 3.97
CA SER A 331 -6.32 -18.72 3.40
C SER A 331 -5.24 -17.74 3.85
N MET A 332 -3.99 -18.21 3.85
CA MET A 332 -2.83 -17.37 4.14
C MET A 332 -2.73 -16.21 3.15
N MET A 333 -2.99 -16.45 1.86
CA MET A 333 -2.97 -15.44 0.83
C MET A 333 -4.00 -14.33 1.09
N THR A 334 -5.26 -14.68 1.40
CA THR A 334 -6.30 -13.68 1.68
C THR A 334 -6.02 -12.91 2.96
N MET A 335 -5.36 -13.51 3.95
CA MET A 335 -4.86 -12.81 5.13
C MET A 335 -3.79 -11.78 4.74
N CYS A 336 -2.78 -12.16 3.95
CA CYS A 336 -1.72 -11.24 3.49
C CYS A 336 -2.29 -10.07 2.67
N LEU A 337 -3.33 -10.30 1.88
CA LEU A 337 -3.97 -9.30 1.02
C LEU A 337 -5.12 -8.54 1.71
N ARG A 338 -5.36 -8.72 3.00
CA ARG A 338 -6.48 -8.10 3.70
C ARG A 338 -6.52 -6.59 3.54
N ASP A 339 -5.40 -5.92 3.76
CA ASP A 339 -5.32 -4.46 3.66
C ASP A 339 -5.40 -3.98 2.21
N SER A 340 -5.07 -4.85 1.24
CA SER A 340 -5.12 -4.59 -0.19
C SER A 340 -6.53 -4.68 -0.79
N LEU A 341 -7.44 -5.38 -0.11
CA LEU A 341 -8.79 -5.67 -0.59
C LEU A 341 -9.83 -5.13 0.41
N GLY A 342 -10.28 -3.91 0.19
CA GLY A 342 -11.25 -3.23 1.07
C GLY A 342 -10.63 -2.55 2.30
N GLY A 343 -9.29 -2.40 2.36
CA GLY A 343 -8.57 -1.84 3.50
C GLY A 343 -7.75 -0.60 3.18
N ASN A 344 -6.70 -0.38 3.99
CA ASN A 344 -5.78 0.76 3.90
C ASN A 344 -4.67 0.50 2.87
N CYS A 345 -5.01 0.57 1.58
CA CYS A 345 -4.03 0.32 0.52
C CYS A 345 -4.48 0.90 -0.82
N LYS A 346 -3.55 1.44 -1.60
CA LYS A 346 -3.74 1.75 -3.00
C LYS A 346 -3.43 0.51 -3.83
N THR A 347 -4.45 -0.07 -4.48
CA THR A 347 -4.33 -1.38 -5.12
C THR A 347 -4.57 -1.30 -6.62
N ARG A 348 -3.73 -2.02 -7.38
CA ARG A 348 -3.83 -2.20 -8.83
C ARG A 348 -3.82 -3.69 -9.16
N MET A 349 -4.68 -4.10 -10.09
CA MET A 349 -4.74 -5.46 -10.61
C MET A 349 -4.35 -5.50 -12.07
N ILE A 350 -3.49 -6.44 -12.45
CA ILE A 350 -3.18 -6.75 -13.85
C ILE A 350 -3.78 -8.10 -14.20
N ALA A 351 -4.82 -8.11 -15.03
CA ALA A 351 -5.40 -9.31 -15.59
C ALA A 351 -4.56 -9.74 -16.80
N ASN A 352 -3.84 -10.84 -16.67
CA ASN A 352 -3.01 -11.39 -17.73
C ASN A 352 -3.81 -12.41 -18.55
N LEU A 353 -3.97 -12.16 -19.85
CA LEU A 353 -4.68 -13.03 -20.77
C LEU A 353 -3.74 -13.68 -21.77
N SER A 354 -4.06 -14.91 -22.14
CA SER A 354 -3.52 -15.58 -23.32
C SER A 354 -4.38 -15.29 -24.54
N ALA A 355 -3.74 -14.99 -25.65
CA ALA A 355 -4.42 -14.80 -26.93
C ALA A 355 -4.66 -16.13 -27.69
N ASP A 356 -4.23 -17.26 -27.14
CA ASP A 356 -4.41 -18.57 -27.74
C ASP A 356 -5.88 -18.99 -27.72
N PHE A 357 -6.37 -19.62 -28.79
CA PHE A 357 -7.77 -20.04 -28.94
C PHE A 357 -8.21 -21.05 -27.86
N ASP A 358 -7.36 -21.96 -27.47
CA ASP A 358 -7.64 -22.97 -26.45
C ASP A 358 -7.84 -22.36 -25.05
N ASP A 359 -7.37 -21.14 -24.86
CA ASP A 359 -7.37 -20.44 -23.57
C ASP A 359 -8.53 -19.46 -23.41
N VAL A 360 -9.44 -19.36 -24.40
CA VAL A 360 -10.56 -18.37 -24.42
C VAL A 360 -11.44 -18.46 -23.18
N LEU A 361 -11.77 -19.66 -22.71
CA LEU A 361 -12.66 -19.83 -21.56
C LEU A 361 -11.99 -19.37 -20.26
N GLU A 362 -10.69 -19.61 -20.10
CA GLU A 362 -9.92 -19.15 -18.96
C GLU A 362 -9.71 -17.62 -19.01
N SER A 363 -9.47 -17.08 -20.20
CA SER A 363 -9.41 -15.63 -20.44
C SER A 363 -10.74 -14.95 -20.08
N LEU A 364 -11.87 -15.57 -20.46
CA LEU A 364 -13.21 -15.10 -20.08
C LEU A 364 -13.42 -15.09 -18.56
N SER A 365 -12.98 -16.18 -17.87
CA SER A 365 -13.04 -16.28 -16.41
C SER A 365 -12.20 -15.19 -15.73
N THR A 366 -10.99 -14.94 -16.22
CA THR A 366 -10.09 -13.88 -15.74
C THR A 366 -10.72 -12.50 -15.90
N CYS A 367 -11.35 -12.21 -17.05
CA CYS A 367 -12.06 -10.93 -17.23
C CYS A 367 -13.21 -10.76 -16.25
N ARG A 368 -14.01 -11.80 -16.01
CA ARG A 368 -15.13 -11.78 -15.04
C ARG A 368 -14.63 -11.51 -13.62
N PHE A 369 -13.54 -12.14 -13.23
CA PHE A 369 -12.90 -11.89 -11.93
C PHE A 369 -12.45 -10.43 -11.81
N ALA A 370 -11.76 -9.90 -12.83
CA ALA A 370 -11.30 -8.50 -12.84
C ALA A 370 -12.46 -7.51 -12.68
N GLN A 371 -13.60 -7.74 -13.34
CA GLN A 371 -14.77 -6.87 -13.17
C GLN A 371 -15.32 -6.86 -11.73
N ARG A 372 -15.21 -7.98 -11.00
CA ARG A 372 -15.60 -8.01 -9.58
C ARG A 372 -14.60 -7.26 -8.71
N VAL A 373 -13.31 -7.36 -9.01
CA VAL A 373 -12.24 -6.62 -8.31
C VAL A 373 -12.41 -5.11 -8.48
N ALA A 374 -12.79 -4.64 -9.66
CA ALA A 374 -13.01 -3.22 -9.94
C ALA A 374 -14.10 -2.56 -9.07
N LEU A 375 -14.98 -3.34 -8.45
CA LEU A 375 -16.03 -2.84 -7.56
C LEU A 375 -15.54 -2.63 -6.12
N VAL A 376 -14.38 -3.21 -5.76
CA VAL A 376 -13.82 -3.10 -4.41
C VAL A 376 -13.30 -1.68 -4.19
N LYS A 377 -13.69 -1.08 -3.06
CA LYS A 377 -13.26 0.25 -2.63
C LYS A 377 -12.25 0.15 -1.50
N ASN A 378 -11.15 0.84 -1.64
CA ASN A 378 -10.12 0.97 -0.63
C ASN A 378 -10.10 2.39 -0.08
N THR A 379 -9.65 2.54 1.17
CA THR A 379 -9.42 3.84 1.80
C THR A 379 -7.97 3.88 2.27
N ALA A 380 -7.07 4.39 1.43
CA ALA A 380 -5.67 4.49 1.76
C ALA A 380 -5.40 5.73 2.61
N VAL A 381 -4.72 5.55 3.74
CA VAL A 381 -4.26 6.60 4.63
C VAL A 381 -2.76 6.47 4.85
N VAL A 382 -2.10 7.59 5.14
CA VAL A 382 -0.67 7.58 5.46
C VAL A 382 -0.44 6.86 6.78
N ASN A 383 0.55 5.97 6.82
CA ASN A 383 0.92 5.24 8.02
C ASN A 383 2.01 6.02 8.79
N GLU A 384 1.59 6.87 9.70
CA GLU A 384 2.50 7.60 10.59
C GLU A 384 2.78 6.78 11.84
N ILE A 385 4.05 6.70 12.20
CA ILE A 385 4.53 6.06 13.43
C ILE A 385 5.26 7.15 14.23
N VAL A 386 4.75 7.43 15.40
CA VAL A 386 5.44 8.27 16.37
C VAL A 386 6.14 7.36 17.37
N ASP A 387 7.40 7.67 17.70
CA ASP A 387 8.11 6.93 18.74
C ASP A 387 7.28 6.96 20.04
N PRO A 388 6.95 5.79 20.63
CA PRO A 388 6.15 5.74 21.85
C PRO A 388 6.74 6.58 22.99
N ALA A 389 8.07 6.69 23.09
CA ALA A 389 8.71 7.52 24.12
C ALA A 389 8.43 9.01 23.89
N ILE A 390 8.50 9.48 22.65
CA ILE A 390 8.19 10.87 22.27
C ILE A 390 6.69 11.14 22.47
N LEU A 391 5.83 10.21 22.08
CA LEU A 391 4.39 10.32 22.27
C LEU A 391 4.03 10.45 23.75
N VAL A 392 4.62 9.60 24.60
CA VAL A 392 4.42 9.65 26.07
C VAL A 392 4.91 11.00 26.62
N GLN A 393 6.02 11.55 26.15
CA GLN A 393 6.51 12.84 26.61
C GLN A 393 5.58 13.99 26.17
N LYS A 394 5.12 13.99 24.92
CA LYS A 394 4.14 14.98 24.42
C LYS A 394 2.83 14.93 25.22
N GLN A 395 2.32 13.71 25.46
CA GLN A 395 1.10 13.53 26.27
C GLN A 395 1.29 13.97 27.72
N LYS A 396 2.46 13.73 28.32
CA LYS A 396 2.77 14.26 29.67
C LYS A 396 2.74 15.77 29.70
N ASN A 397 3.41 16.42 28.75
CA ASN A 397 3.44 17.87 28.65
C ASN A 397 2.01 18.43 28.47
N GLU A 398 1.22 17.84 27.56
CA GLU A 398 -0.18 18.25 27.35
C GLU A 398 -1.04 18.05 28.62
N ILE A 399 -0.85 16.94 29.34
CA ILE A 399 -1.53 16.70 30.63
C ILE A 399 -1.12 17.77 31.67
N GLU A 400 0.14 18.18 31.71
CA GLU A 400 0.61 19.24 32.60
C GLU A 400 0.01 20.60 32.23
N GLU A 401 -0.03 20.93 30.94
CA GLU A 401 -0.68 22.14 30.44
C GLU A 401 -2.18 22.17 30.78
N LEU A 402 -2.90 21.07 30.48
CA LEU A 402 -4.32 20.95 30.80
C LEU A 402 -4.58 21.00 32.31
N LYS A 403 -3.71 20.44 33.14
CA LYS A 403 -3.81 20.55 34.60
C LYS A 403 -3.60 21.98 35.07
N ALA A 404 -2.63 22.70 34.48
CA ALA A 404 -2.40 24.12 34.81
C ALA A 404 -3.61 24.97 34.40
N GLU A 405 -4.19 24.69 33.21
CA GLU A 405 -5.39 25.40 32.75
C GLU A 405 -6.62 25.08 33.64
N LEU A 406 -6.82 23.82 34.03
CA LEU A 406 -7.86 23.43 34.97
C LEU A 406 -7.67 24.06 36.36
N ALA A 407 -6.43 24.19 36.83
CA ALA A 407 -6.14 24.87 38.10
C ALA A 407 -6.50 26.36 38.01
N MET A 408 -6.18 27.03 36.87
CA MET A 408 -6.58 28.41 36.64
C MET A 408 -8.11 28.59 36.55
N LEU A 409 -8.81 27.66 35.88
CA LEU A 409 -10.28 27.70 35.78
C LEU A 409 -10.96 27.40 37.11
N LYS A 410 -10.42 26.44 37.88
CA LYS A 410 -10.90 26.15 39.24
C LYS A 410 -10.64 27.28 40.22
N GLY A 411 -9.49 27.93 40.10
CA GLY A 411 -9.17 29.15 40.88
C GLY A 411 -10.14 30.30 40.61
N LYS A 412 -10.67 30.42 39.36
CA LYS A 412 -11.75 31.37 39.03
C LYS A 412 -13.11 30.99 39.63
N ASN A 413 -13.36 29.70 39.90
CA ASN A 413 -14.62 29.21 40.48
C ASN A 413 -14.58 29.02 42.01
N GLN A 414 -13.40 28.95 42.61
CA GLN A 414 -13.27 29.21 44.02
C GLN A 414 -13.40 30.74 44.22
N LYS A 415 -14.56 31.20 44.59
CA LYS A 415 -14.65 32.43 45.38
C LYS A 415 -13.73 32.18 46.58
N SER A 416 -12.45 32.52 46.46
CA SER A 416 -11.60 32.66 47.60
C SER A 416 -12.28 33.76 48.42
N PHE A 417 -12.69 33.41 49.59
CA PHE A 417 -12.96 34.39 50.62
C PHE A 417 -11.61 35.07 50.80
N LEU A 418 -11.40 36.20 50.09
CA LEU A 418 -10.43 37.18 50.51
C LEU A 418 -10.81 37.49 51.95
N GLU A 419 -9.92 37.31 52.89
CA GLU A 419 -10.16 37.71 54.24
C GLU A 419 -10.49 39.21 54.22
N GLN A 420 -11.34 39.68 55.11
CA GLN A 420 -11.75 41.09 55.12
C GLN A 420 -10.55 42.04 55.18
N SER A 421 -9.43 41.58 55.76
CA SER A 421 -8.13 42.23 55.77
C SER A 421 -7.55 42.49 54.40
N ASP A 422 -7.70 41.57 53.46
CA ASP A 422 -7.15 41.65 52.08
C ASP A 422 -7.99 42.60 51.23
N LEU A 423 -9.31 42.64 51.47
CA LEU A 423 -10.22 43.59 50.85
C LEU A 423 -9.97 45.00 51.34
N ASP A 424 -9.73 45.20 52.63
CA ASP A 424 -9.41 46.48 53.24
C ASP A 424 -8.06 46.99 52.77
N GLU A 425 -7.06 46.14 52.53
CA GLU A 425 -5.78 46.48 51.98
C GLU A 425 -5.87 46.87 50.48
N CYS A 426 -6.66 46.13 49.68
CA CYS A 426 -6.96 46.50 48.30
C CYS A 426 -7.71 47.81 48.18
N GLU A 427 -8.73 48.07 49.03
CA GLU A 427 -9.43 49.36 49.06
C GLU A 427 -8.50 50.54 49.43
N LYS A 428 -7.60 50.29 50.36
CA LYS A 428 -6.62 51.29 50.74
C LYS A 428 -5.65 51.62 49.61
N ILE A 429 -5.13 50.65 48.91
CA ILE A 429 -4.25 50.80 47.74
C ILE A 429 -4.97 51.59 46.62
N VAL A 430 -6.23 51.25 46.34
CA VAL A 430 -7.06 51.93 45.33
C VAL A 430 -7.34 53.35 45.71
N ASN A 431 -7.67 53.60 46.97
CA ASN A 431 -7.93 54.97 47.45
C ASN A 431 -6.66 55.83 47.47
N ASP A 432 -5.50 55.27 47.83
CA ASP A 432 -4.22 55.94 47.76
C ASP A 432 -3.84 56.25 46.30
N PHE A 433 -4.12 55.36 45.37
CA PHE A 433 -3.92 55.55 43.91
C PHE A 433 -4.82 56.66 43.34
N LEU A 434 -6.08 56.76 43.79
CA LEU A 434 -7.06 57.76 43.35
C LEU A 434 -6.81 59.18 43.97
N ALA A 435 -6.09 59.21 45.09
CA ALA A 435 -5.82 60.45 45.83
C ALA A 435 -4.52 61.19 45.44
N ASP A 436 -3.61 60.49 44.68
CA ASP A 436 -2.28 61.01 44.37
C ASP A 436 -1.96 60.87 42.86
N ASP A 437 -2.05 61.97 42.14
CA ASP A 437 -1.70 62.14 40.72
C ASP A 437 -0.21 61.83 40.40
N THR A 438 0.62 61.68 41.45
CA THR A 438 2.07 61.36 41.32
C THR A 438 2.50 60.00 41.76
N PHE A 439 1.56 59.06 41.89
CA PHE A 439 1.82 57.69 42.38
C PHE A 439 2.75 56.92 41.47
N THR A 440 4.02 56.81 41.84
CA THR A 440 5.07 56.10 41.09
C THR A 440 5.35 54.71 41.64
N LYS A 441 4.59 54.17 42.57
CA LYS A 441 4.81 52.87 43.21
C LYS A 441 4.32 51.79 42.32
N LYS A 442 5.22 50.87 41.91
CA LYS A 442 4.91 49.69 41.13
C LYS A 442 4.09 48.75 41.99
N ILE A 443 2.83 48.51 41.64
CA ILE A 443 1.99 47.53 42.32
C ILE A 443 2.41 46.16 41.83
N GLU A 444 3.05 45.35 42.67
CA GLU A 444 3.31 43.96 42.41
C GLU A 444 2.08 43.14 42.85
N LEU A 445 1.29 42.73 41.86
CA LEU A 445 0.14 41.83 42.10
C LEU A 445 0.64 40.40 42.13
N ASN A 446 0.76 39.83 43.30
CA ASN A 446 1.28 38.48 43.53
C ASN A 446 0.25 37.38 43.25
N ASP A 447 -1.01 37.69 43.03
CA ASP A 447 -2.06 36.74 42.72
C ASP A 447 -3.06 37.30 41.68
N LYS A 448 -3.47 36.44 40.74
CA LYS A 448 -4.47 36.79 39.70
C LYS A 448 -5.84 37.21 40.31
N LEU A 449 -6.11 36.86 41.54
CA LEU A 449 -7.33 37.22 42.27
C LEU A 449 -7.35 38.74 42.68
N MET A 450 -6.20 39.39 42.74
CA MET A 450 -6.11 40.83 43.02
C MET A 450 -6.38 41.72 41.80
N ILE A 451 -6.56 41.13 40.62
CA ILE A 451 -6.78 41.85 39.35
C ILE A 451 -8.27 42.00 39.03
N GLN A 452 -9.18 41.38 39.79
CA GLN A 452 -10.64 41.56 39.68
C GLN A 452 -11.16 42.64 40.60
#